data_6c17997ac0843c7c118c74491899b357
#
_entry.id   6c17997ac0843c7c118c74491899b357
#
_cell.length_a   1.000
_cell.length_b   1.000
_cell.length_c   1.000
_cell.angle_alpha   90.00
_cell.angle_beta   90.00
_cell.angle_gamma   90.00
#
_symmetry.space_group_name_H-M   'P 1'
#
loop_
_entity.id
_entity.type
_entity.pdbx_description
1 polymer ?
#
loop_
_entity_poly.entity_id
_entity_poly.type
_entity_poly.pdbx_seq_one_letter_code
_entity_poly.pdbx_strand_id
1 'polypeptide(L)' 'VHVSPGRSARHDWEGMLQFLMIRLFEHGLPETQAGLVGEGQDWFVANARDGSVPDESQIRRKLSPIWRALKKPQ' A
#
# COMPACT_ATOMS: atom_id res chain seq x y z
N VAL A 1 -5.95 0.65 27.26
CA VAL A 1 -5.54 0.21 26.65
C VAL A 1 -5.38 -0.61 26.03
N HIS A 2 -5.44 -0.86 25.71
CA HIS A 2 -5.07 -1.53 25.21
C HIS A 2 -4.82 -2.05 24.26
N VAL A 3 -4.46 -1.84 24.36
CA VAL A 3 -3.88 -2.33 23.13
C VAL A 3 -3.81 -3.83 23.13
N SER A 4 -4.34 -4.40 22.14
CA SER A 4 -4.34 -5.81 22.03
C SER A 4 -3.00 -6.31 21.49
N PRO A 5 -2.44 -7.35 22.06
CA PRO A 5 -1.18 -7.86 21.54
C PRO A 5 -1.22 -8.29 20.10
N GLY A 6 -2.34 -8.77 19.64
CA GLY A 6 -2.43 -9.21 18.25
C GLY A 6 -2.22 -8.10 17.24
N ARG A 7 -2.33 -6.92 17.68
CA ARG A 7 -2.17 -5.79 16.79
C ARG A 7 -0.75 -5.59 16.33
N SER A 8 0.18 -6.16 17.02
CA SER A 8 1.58 -6.00 16.65
C SER A 8 1.84 -6.55 15.24
N ALA A 9 0.98 -7.44 14.76
CA ALA A 9 1.14 -7.99 13.43
C ALA A 9 0.56 -7.11 12.33
N ARG A 10 -0.08 -6.05 12.71
CA ARG A 10 -0.70 -5.19 11.70
C ARG A 10 0.32 -4.36 10.98
N HIS A 11 0.01 -4.12 9.74
CA HIS A 11 0.84 -3.28 8.90
C HIS A 11 0.22 -1.88 8.81
N ASP A 12 1.06 -0.91 8.53
CA ASP A 12 0.60 0.48 8.44
C ASP A 12 0.03 0.73 7.06
N TRP A 13 -1.16 0.20 6.82
CA TRP A 13 -1.83 0.36 5.54
C TRP A 13 -2.13 1.82 5.25
N GLU A 14 -2.50 2.55 6.28
CA GLU A 14 -2.84 3.95 6.10
C GLU A 14 -1.63 4.76 5.65
N GLY A 15 -0.47 4.49 6.24
CA GLY A 15 0.74 5.18 5.83
C GLY A 15 1.11 4.89 4.39
N MET A 16 0.98 3.60 4.01
CA MET A 16 1.24 3.24 2.62
C MET A 16 0.30 3.96 1.67
N LEU A 17 -0.98 4.01 2.03
CA LEU A 17 -1.96 4.66 1.17
C LEU A 17 -1.70 6.15 1.05
N GLN A 18 -1.29 6.80 2.14
CA GLN A 18 -0.94 8.20 2.09
C GLN A 18 0.25 8.45 1.17
N PHE A 19 1.25 7.59 1.27
CA PHE A 19 2.41 7.70 0.40
C PHE A 19 2.01 7.54 -1.06
N LEU A 20 1.20 6.54 -1.34
CA LEU A 20 0.78 6.30 -2.71
C LEU A 20 -0.09 7.42 -3.26
N MET A 21 -0.93 8.00 -2.40
CA MET A 21 -1.77 9.10 -2.83
C MET A 21 -0.91 10.30 -3.27
N ILE A 22 0.09 10.63 -2.48
CA ILE A 22 0.98 11.72 -2.82
C ILE A 22 1.73 11.40 -4.12
N ARG A 23 2.21 10.18 -4.22
CA ARG A 23 2.94 9.77 -5.42
C ARG A 23 2.07 9.86 -6.66
N LEU A 24 0.82 9.43 -6.55
CA LEU A 24 -0.10 9.50 -7.69
C LEU A 24 -0.39 10.95 -8.06
N PHE A 25 -0.50 11.81 -7.07
CA PHE A 25 -0.74 13.21 -7.33
C PHE A 25 0.46 13.84 -8.05
N GLU A 26 1.66 13.49 -7.64
CA GLU A 26 2.86 14.11 -8.19
C GLU A 26 3.28 13.53 -9.52
N HIS A 27 3.09 12.23 -9.72
CA HIS A 27 3.65 11.54 -10.86
C HIS A 27 2.63 10.82 -11.74
N GLY A 28 1.38 10.80 -11.31
CA GLY A 28 0.36 10.11 -12.07
C GLY A 28 0.36 8.62 -11.82
N LEU A 29 -0.55 7.94 -12.49
CA LEU A 29 -0.71 6.50 -12.35
C LEU A 29 0.44 5.76 -13.03
N PRO A 30 0.96 4.71 -12.39
CA PRO A 30 1.88 3.84 -13.10
C PRO A 30 1.14 3.08 -14.20
N GLU A 31 1.89 2.49 -15.09
CA GLU A 31 1.30 1.82 -16.24
C GLU A 31 0.53 0.56 -15.85
N THR A 32 0.96 -0.10 -14.79
CA THR A 32 0.37 -1.37 -14.41
C THR A 32 0.06 -1.38 -12.92
N GLN A 33 -0.89 -2.25 -12.57
CA GLN A 33 -1.19 -2.47 -11.16
C GLN A 33 0.02 -3.04 -10.43
N ALA A 34 0.78 -3.90 -11.10
CA ALA A 34 1.97 -4.47 -10.49
C ALA A 34 2.95 -3.37 -10.10
N GLY A 35 3.05 -2.32 -10.92
CA GLY A 35 3.90 -1.20 -10.58
C GLY A 35 3.45 -0.50 -9.32
N LEU A 36 2.13 -0.31 -9.18
CA LEU A 36 1.59 0.31 -7.98
C LEU A 36 1.84 -0.56 -6.75
N VAL A 37 1.61 -1.86 -6.88
CA VAL A 37 1.84 -2.79 -5.79
C VAL A 37 3.31 -2.78 -5.39
N GLY A 38 4.21 -2.74 -6.37
CA GLY A 38 5.63 -2.69 -6.08
C GLY A 38 6.02 -1.46 -5.30
N GLU A 39 5.43 -0.32 -5.62
CA GLU A 39 5.73 0.91 -4.88
C GLU A 39 5.23 0.83 -3.44
N GLY A 40 4.05 0.24 -3.24
CA GLY A 40 3.55 0.03 -1.89
C GLY A 40 4.46 -0.89 -1.11
N GLN A 41 4.93 -1.94 -1.74
CA GLN A 41 5.84 -2.88 -1.09
C GLN A 41 7.15 -2.18 -0.71
N ASP A 42 7.69 -1.37 -1.62
CA ASP A 42 8.91 -0.63 -1.34
C ASP A 42 8.73 0.30 -0.15
N TRP A 43 7.55 0.92 -0.05
CA TRP A 43 7.28 1.79 1.09
C TRP A 43 7.34 1.01 2.40
N PHE A 44 6.75 -0.20 2.42
CA PHE A 44 6.80 -1.01 3.63
C PHE A 44 8.23 -1.43 3.95
N VAL A 45 9.01 -1.79 2.94
CA VAL A 45 10.39 -2.16 3.17
C VAL A 45 11.15 -1.00 3.81
N ALA A 46 10.91 0.21 3.34
CA ALA A 46 11.62 1.37 3.84
C ALA A 46 11.14 1.82 5.21
N ASN A 47 9.90 1.53 5.56
CA ASN A 47 9.29 2.12 6.75
C ASN A 47 8.92 1.13 7.84
N ALA A 48 9.03 -0.16 7.60
CA ALA A 48 8.70 -1.15 8.62
C ALA A 48 9.74 -1.14 9.71
N ARG A 49 9.29 -0.89 10.92
CA ARG A 49 10.22 -0.76 12.04
C ARG A 49 10.80 -2.10 12.45
N ASP A 50 10.01 -3.12 12.37
CA ASP A 50 10.43 -4.45 12.78
C ASP A 50 10.79 -5.35 11.61
N GLY A 51 10.85 -4.77 10.41
CA GLY A 51 11.17 -5.54 9.22
C GLY A 51 10.02 -6.34 8.68
N SER A 52 8.84 -6.17 9.25
CA SER A 52 7.67 -6.91 8.84
C SER A 52 7.01 -6.25 7.65
N VAL A 53 6.97 -6.95 6.53
CA VAL A 53 6.41 -6.43 5.28
C VAL A 53 5.28 -7.36 4.86
N PRO A 54 4.12 -6.82 4.49
CA PRO A 54 3.03 -7.69 4.05
C PRO A 54 3.39 -8.37 2.73
N ASP A 55 2.76 -9.51 2.50
CA ASP A 55 2.93 -10.21 1.24
C ASP A 55 2.43 -9.35 0.08
N GLU A 56 3.02 -9.59 -1.08
CA GLU A 56 2.58 -8.90 -2.27
C GLU A 56 1.08 -9.13 -2.51
N SER A 57 0.59 -10.32 -2.24
CA SER A 57 -0.81 -10.61 -2.46
C SER A 57 -1.71 -9.79 -1.56
N GLN A 58 -1.27 -9.52 -0.34
CA GLN A 58 -2.04 -8.67 0.56
C GLN A 58 -2.08 -7.23 0.06
N ILE A 59 -0.94 -6.74 -0.41
CA ILE A 59 -0.88 -5.39 -0.94
C ILE A 59 -1.75 -5.28 -2.18
N ARG A 60 -1.67 -6.28 -3.06
CA ARG A 60 -2.48 -6.28 -4.27
C ARG A 60 -3.96 -6.27 -3.93
N ARG A 61 -4.36 -7.06 -2.94
CA ARG A 61 -5.76 -7.11 -2.54
C ARG A 61 -6.25 -5.76 -2.04
N LYS A 62 -5.40 -5.06 -1.30
CA LYS A 62 -5.76 -3.74 -0.81
C LYS A 62 -5.85 -2.72 -1.93
N LEU A 63 -5.00 -2.84 -2.93
CA LEU A 63 -4.90 -1.84 -3.97
C LEU A 63 -5.79 -2.11 -5.18
N SER A 64 -6.25 -3.35 -5.35
CA SER A 64 -7.04 -3.69 -6.52
C SER A 64 -8.29 -2.82 -6.68
N PRO A 65 -9.11 -2.63 -5.64
CA PRO A 65 -10.28 -1.78 -5.83
C PRO A 65 -9.91 -0.33 -6.14
N ILE A 66 -8.82 0.14 -5.56
CA ILE A 66 -8.35 1.48 -5.83
C ILE A 66 -7.88 1.59 -7.28
N TRP A 67 -7.10 0.61 -7.71
CA TRP A 67 -6.60 0.61 -9.08
C TRP A 67 -7.74 0.61 -10.09
N ARG A 68 -8.75 -0.24 -9.86
CA ARG A 68 -9.88 -0.30 -10.76
C ARG A 68 -10.64 1.01 -10.80
N ALA A 69 -10.78 1.67 -9.64
CA ALA A 69 -11.47 2.96 -9.60
C ALA A 69 -10.69 4.02 -10.37
N LEU A 70 -9.37 4.01 -10.23
CA LEU A 70 -8.55 5.02 -10.88
C LEU A 70 -8.45 4.81 -12.39
N LYS A 71 -8.54 3.57 -12.83
CA LYS A 71 -8.46 3.25 -14.26
C LYS A 71 -9.82 3.23 -14.92
N LYS A 72 -10.87 3.41 -14.17
CA LYS A 72 -12.21 3.33 -14.70
C LYS A 72 -12.41 4.42 -15.75
N PRO A 73 -12.95 4.08 -16.93
CA PRO A 73 -13.19 5.10 -17.93
C PRO A 73 -14.27 6.07 -17.48
N GLN A 74 -14.16 7.28 -17.92
CA GLN A 74 -15.13 8.33 -17.61
C GLN A 74 -16.33 8.32 -18.54
#